data_f240d03342cccdacd9833a942ecad1c5
#
_entry.id   f240d03342cccdacd9833a942ecad1c5
#
_cell.length_a   1.000
_cell.length_b   1.000
_cell.length_c   1.000
_cell.angle_alpha   90.00
_cell.angle_beta   90.00
_cell.angle_gamma   90.00
#
_symmetry.space_group_name_H-M   'P 1'
#
loop_
_entity.id
_entity.type
_entity.pdbx_description
1 polymer ?
#
loop_
_entity_poly.entity_id
_entity_poly.type
_entity_poly.pdbx_seq_one_letter_code
_entity_poly.pdbx_strand_id
1 'polypeptide(L)'
;MKFNDHHALEGLHATLGASKYHWVNYDDDHFVEVYKAQLAAQRGTELHELAERLIRMKIRLPRNHQTLNMHVNDAIGFKMQPEVILFYSPNAFGTADAISFDEHKKFLRVHDLKTGVHPCKFDQLYIYAALFCLEYGYAPGDIATEFRIYQNDETVVDDSDNTEVIAHIMDKIVHFDDMINAMRSEEAGWMR
;
A
#
# COMPACT_ATOMS: atom_id res chain seq x y z
N MET A 1 -20.12 -36.81 -21.58
CA MET A 1 -20.31 -36.32 -20.22
C MET A 1 -20.41 -34.81 -20.31
N LYS A 2 -21.40 -34.14 -19.67
CA LYS A 2 -21.52 -32.70 -19.62
C LYS A 2 -20.98 -32.21 -18.26
N PHE A 3 -20.03 -31.28 -18.25
CA PHE A 3 -19.51 -30.71 -17.01
C PHE A 3 -20.54 -29.74 -16.42
N ASN A 4 -20.59 -29.64 -15.09
CA ASN A 4 -21.42 -28.66 -14.39
C ASN A 4 -20.86 -27.26 -14.61
N ASP A 5 -21.76 -26.31 -14.61
CA ASP A 5 -21.45 -24.91 -14.74
C ASP A 5 -21.26 -24.26 -13.36
N HIS A 6 -20.16 -23.52 -13.21
CA HIS A 6 -19.77 -22.84 -11.96
C HIS A 6 -19.35 -21.37 -12.21
N HIS A 7 -19.99 -20.67 -13.14
CA HIS A 7 -19.67 -19.28 -13.50
C HIS A 7 -19.62 -18.34 -12.29
N ALA A 8 -20.36 -18.60 -11.23
CA ALA A 8 -20.29 -17.80 -10.00
C ALA A 8 -18.94 -17.86 -9.28
N LEU A 9 -18.06 -18.80 -9.65
CA LEU A 9 -16.72 -18.96 -9.09
C LEU A 9 -15.61 -18.41 -10.00
N GLU A 10 -15.95 -17.85 -11.16
CA GLU A 10 -14.96 -17.26 -12.08
C GLU A 10 -14.21 -16.11 -11.41
N GLY A 11 -12.88 -16.14 -11.50
CA GLY A 11 -12.00 -15.16 -10.87
C GLY A 11 -11.80 -15.30 -9.35
N LEU A 12 -12.52 -16.21 -8.70
CA LEU A 12 -12.33 -16.49 -7.28
C LEU A 12 -11.23 -17.53 -7.05
N HIS A 13 -10.58 -17.44 -5.92
CA HIS A 13 -9.53 -18.39 -5.51
C HIS A 13 -9.97 -19.12 -4.24
N ALA A 14 -10.13 -20.44 -4.36
CA ALA A 14 -10.41 -21.27 -3.21
C ALA A 14 -9.17 -21.43 -2.31
N THR A 15 -9.41 -21.55 -1.00
CA THR A 15 -8.36 -21.87 -0.02
C THR A 15 -7.66 -23.19 -0.39
N LEU A 16 -8.43 -24.21 -0.78
CA LEU A 16 -7.93 -25.51 -1.24
C LEU A 16 -7.88 -25.57 -2.78
N GLY A 17 -7.32 -24.52 -3.41
CA GLY A 17 -7.21 -24.43 -4.86
C GLY A 17 -6.16 -25.39 -5.42
N ALA A 18 -6.47 -26.00 -6.58
CA ALA A 18 -5.57 -26.94 -7.26
C ALA A 18 -4.24 -26.29 -7.67
N SER A 19 -4.22 -25.01 -8.04
CA SER A 19 -2.99 -24.27 -8.38
C SER A 19 -2.08 -24.02 -7.18
N LYS A 20 -2.61 -24.10 -5.96
CA LYS A 20 -1.88 -23.94 -4.69
C LYS A 20 -1.75 -25.29 -3.97
N TYR A 21 -1.44 -26.34 -4.67
CA TYR A 21 -1.49 -27.76 -4.27
C TYR A 21 -0.68 -28.12 -3.01
N HIS A 22 0.17 -27.26 -2.48
CA HIS A 22 1.01 -27.54 -1.30
C HIS A 22 0.20 -27.95 -0.06
N TRP A 23 -1.05 -27.49 0.06
CA TRP A 23 -1.95 -27.82 1.16
C TRP A 23 -2.21 -29.32 1.33
N VAL A 24 -2.01 -30.13 0.29
CA VAL A 24 -2.13 -31.59 0.36
C VAL A 24 -1.14 -32.21 1.37
N ASN A 25 -0.02 -31.52 1.63
CA ASN A 25 1.04 -31.99 2.52
C ASN A 25 1.02 -31.27 3.90
N TYR A 26 0.00 -30.43 4.17
CA TYR A 26 -0.11 -29.77 5.47
C TYR A 26 -0.65 -30.75 6.51
N ASP A 27 -0.13 -30.66 7.73
CA ASP A 27 -0.81 -31.17 8.90
C ASP A 27 -1.90 -30.18 9.36
N ASP A 28 -2.70 -30.60 10.34
CA ASP A 28 -3.84 -29.80 10.82
C ASP A 28 -3.40 -28.47 11.40
N ASP A 29 -2.29 -28.43 12.13
CA ASP A 29 -1.78 -27.21 12.77
C ASP A 29 -1.29 -26.22 11.72
N HIS A 30 -0.50 -26.65 10.76
CA HIS A 30 -0.03 -25.80 9.68
C HIS A 30 -1.18 -25.29 8.80
N PHE A 31 -2.18 -26.14 8.51
CA PHE A 31 -3.36 -25.69 7.77
C PHE A 31 -4.13 -24.59 8.52
N VAL A 32 -4.30 -24.74 9.83
CA VAL A 32 -4.97 -23.72 10.66
C VAL A 32 -4.20 -22.39 10.65
N GLU A 33 -2.86 -22.43 10.71
CA GLU A 33 -2.03 -21.22 10.62
C GLU A 33 -2.19 -20.51 9.26
N VAL A 34 -2.09 -21.26 8.17
CA VAL A 34 -2.26 -20.73 6.80
C VAL A 34 -3.65 -20.11 6.61
N TYR A 35 -4.69 -20.80 7.09
CA TYR A 35 -6.06 -20.30 6.99
C TYR A 35 -6.30 -19.06 7.82
N LYS A 36 -5.75 -18.98 9.04
CA LYS A 36 -5.80 -17.76 9.86
C LYS A 36 -5.09 -16.59 9.19
N ALA A 37 -3.93 -16.83 8.57
CA ALA A 37 -3.22 -15.79 7.82
C ALA A 37 -4.03 -15.28 6.62
N GLN A 38 -4.71 -16.17 5.90
CA GLN A 38 -5.61 -15.80 4.80
C GLN A 38 -6.80 -14.95 5.28
N LEU A 39 -7.44 -15.35 6.38
CA LEU A 39 -8.53 -14.57 6.98
C LEU A 39 -8.05 -13.18 7.47
N ALA A 40 -6.84 -13.11 8.04
CA ALA A 40 -6.28 -11.84 8.46
C ALA A 40 -6.02 -10.90 7.28
N ALA A 41 -5.49 -11.43 6.16
CA ALA A 41 -5.29 -10.66 4.93
C ALA A 41 -6.62 -10.14 4.35
N GLN A 42 -7.66 -10.98 4.31
CA GLN A 42 -8.99 -10.57 3.86
C GLN A 42 -9.56 -9.45 4.72
N ARG A 43 -9.52 -9.61 6.05
CA ARG A 43 -9.95 -8.56 6.99
C ARG A 43 -9.17 -7.26 6.82
N GLY A 44 -7.87 -7.37 6.51
CA GLY A 44 -7.04 -6.22 6.19
C GLY A 44 -7.61 -5.44 5.01
N THR A 45 -7.89 -6.11 3.90
CA THR A 45 -8.49 -5.49 2.70
C THR A 45 -9.84 -4.83 3.03
N GLU A 46 -10.73 -5.52 3.73
CA GLU A 46 -12.05 -4.99 4.13
C GLU A 46 -11.93 -3.73 5.00
N LEU A 47 -10.92 -3.65 5.88
CA LEU A 47 -10.68 -2.48 6.72
C LEU A 47 -10.14 -1.29 5.92
N HIS A 48 -9.26 -1.51 4.94
CA HIS A 48 -8.81 -0.45 4.03
C HIS A 48 -9.95 0.11 3.18
N GLU A 49 -10.78 -0.77 2.59
CA GLU A 49 -11.97 -0.35 1.84
C GLU A 49 -12.96 0.44 2.71
N LEU A 50 -13.14 0.03 3.97
CA LEU A 50 -13.99 0.76 4.92
C LEU A 50 -13.38 2.13 5.25
N ALA A 51 -12.08 2.20 5.53
CA ALA A 51 -11.38 3.46 5.81
C ALA A 51 -11.51 4.43 4.63
N GLU A 52 -11.22 3.97 3.41
CA GLU A 52 -11.40 4.76 2.19
C GLU A 52 -12.80 5.36 2.09
N ARG A 53 -13.82 4.53 2.22
CA ARG A 53 -15.24 4.95 2.13
C ARG A 53 -15.58 6.00 3.17
N LEU A 54 -15.18 5.80 4.42
CA LEU A 54 -15.43 6.73 5.52
C LEU A 54 -14.71 8.08 5.30
N ILE A 55 -13.46 8.06 4.84
CA ILE A 55 -12.68 9.27 4.55
C ILE A 55 -13.33 10.04 3.40
N ARG A 56 -13.68 9.37 2.29
CA ARG A 56 -14.37 10.00 1.14
C ARG A 56 -15.70 10.64 1.52
N MET A 57 -16.49 9.96 2.35
CA MET A 57 -17.77 10.45 2.85
C MET A 57 -17.64 11.45 4.01
N LYS A 58 -16.43 11.67 4.53
CA LYS A 58 -16.12 12.52 5.68
C LYS A 58 -16.89 12.11 6.95
N ILE A 59 -17.15 10.81 7.11
CA ILE A 59 -17.82 10.23 8.26
C ILE A 59 -16.77 9.95 9.35
N ARG A 60 -16.83 10.74 10.43
CA ARG A 60 -15.93 10.56 11.57
C ARG A 60 -16.40 9.40 12.45
N LEU A 61 -15.43 8.65 12.93
CA LEU A 61 -15.62 7.59 13.90
C LEU A 61 -15.49 8.11 15.35
N PRO A 62 -15.95 7.35 16.36
CA PRO A 62 -15.74 7.72 17.76
C PRO A 62 -14.27 8.01 18.07
N ARG A 63 -14.00 9.04 18.87
CA ARG A 63 -12.65 9.40 19.29
C ARG A 63 -12.19 8.43 20.38
N ASN A 64 -11.40 7.45 19.98
CA ASN A 64 -10.73 6.49 20.85
C ASN A 64 -9.39 6.06 20.21
N HIS A 65 -8.65 5.17 20.85
CA HIS A 65 -7.34 4.71 20.37
C HIS A 65 -7.43 3.53 19.39
N GLN A 66 -8.61 3.15 18.90
CA GLN A 66 -8.69 2.11 17.87
C GLN A 66 -8.00 2.58 16.59
N THR A 67 -7.15 1.73 16.06
CA THR A 67 -6.32 1.98 14.87
C THR A 67 -7.11 2.60 13.71
N LEU A 68 -8.23 1.96 13.32
CA LEU A 68 -9.10 2.44 12.24
C LEU A 68 -9.67 3.84 12.55
N ASN A 69 -10.12 4.06 13.80
CA ASN A 69 -10.76 5.31 14.18
C ASN A 69 -9.77 6.48 14.17
N MET A 70 -8.54 6.25 14.64
CA MET A 70 -7.47 7.25 14.59
C MET A 70 -7.12 7.59 13.14
N HIS A 71 -6.84 6.57 12.30
CA HIS A 71 -6.50 6.78 10.90
C HIS A 71 -7.57 7.57 10.14
N VAL A 72 -8.83 7.13 10.20
CA VAL A 72 -9.96 7.79 9.51
C VAL A 72 -10.16 9.23 10.01
N ASN A 73 -10.16 9.44 11.33
CA ASN A 73 -10.39 10.77 11.90
C ASN A 73 -9.27 11.75 11.58
N ASP A 74 -8.03 11.29 11.58
CA ASP A 74 -6.85 12.10 11.24
C ASP A 74 -6.83 12.40 9.74
N ALA A 75 -7.07 11.42 8.88
CA ALA A 75 -7.15 11.66 7.44
C ALA A 75 -8.22 12.70 7.08
N ILE A 76 -9.41 12.62 7.70
CA ILE A 76 -10.46 13.64 7.55
C ILE A 76 -10.00 15.00 8.12
N GLY A 77 -9.34 15.00 9.30
CA GLY A 77 -8.87 16.20 9.98
C GLY A 77 -7.84 16.97 9.15
N PHE A 78 -6.90 16.27 8.55
CA PHE A 78 -5.87 16.81 7.67
C PHE A 78 -6.31 16.99 6.21
N LYS A 79 -7.60 16.73 5.89
CA LYS A 79 -8.18 16.84 4.54
C LYS A 79 -7.43 16.00 3.50
N MET A 80 -7.03 14.80 3.89
CA MET A 80 -6.30 13.89 3.02
C MET A 80 -7.23 13.21 2.01
N GLN A 81 -6.65 12.80 0.89
CA GLN A 81 -7.31 11.98 -0.12
C GLN A 81 -6.95 10.51 0.15
N PRO A 82 -7.94 9.61 0.22
CA PRO A 82 -7.68 8.18 0.42
C PRO A 82 -7.40 7.48 -0.92
N GLU A 83 -6.64 6.38 -0.85
CA GLU A 83 -6.37 5.46 -1.97
C GLU A 83 -5.88 6.21 -3.22
N VAL A 84 -4.84 7.01 -3.06
CA VAL A 84 -4.24 7.76 -4.18
C VAL A 84 -3.14 6.93 -4.81
N ILE A 85 -3.27 6.68 -6.10
CA ILE A 85 -2.21 6.05 -6.89
C ILE A 85 -1.17 7.11 -7.22
N LEU A 86 0.08 6.86 -6.83
CA LEU A 86 1.26 7.62 -7.22
C LEU A 86 1.99 6.81 -8.30
N PHE A 87 2.35 7.47 -9.39
CA PHE A 87 2.80 6.80 -10.59
C PHE A 87 4.08 7.43 -11.14
N TYR A 88 5.09 6.63 -11.38
CA TYR A 88 6.26 7.01 -12.17
C TYR A 88 6.25 6.32 -13.54
N SER A 89 6.07 4.99 -13.54
CA SER A 89 6.02 4.18 -14.75
C SER A 89 5.15 2.93 -14.54
N PRO A 90 4.86 2.14 -15.60
CA PRO A 90 4.19 0.84 -15.43
C PRO A 90 4.95 -0.15 -14.54
N ASN A 91 6.23 0.10 -14.25
CA ASN A 91 7.04 -0.74 -13.36
C ASN A 91 7.15 -0.17 -11.94
N ALA A 92 6.78 1.12 -11.74
CA ALA A 92 6.95 1.82 -10.48
C ALA A 92 5.74 2.71 -10.17
N PHE A 93 4.80 2.19 -9.40
CA PHE A 93 3.63 2.89 -8.88
C PHE A 93 3.18 2.24 -7.56
N GLY A 94 2.34 2.93 -6.82
CA GLY A 94 1.78 2.40 -5.58
C GLY A 94 0.59 3.23 -5.11
N THR A 95 -0.26 2.65 -4.26
CA THR A 95 -1.44 3.31 -3.72
C THR A 95 -1.21 3.68 -2.26
N ALA A 96 -1.27 4.96 -1.94
CA ALA A 96 -1.17 5.47 -0.57
C ALA A 96 -2.54 5.46 0.10
N ASP A 97 -2.65 4.88 1.30
CA ASP A 97 -3.92 4.77 2.02
C ASP A 97 -4.57 6.13 2.28
N ALA A 98 -3.77 7.13 2.68
CA ALA A 98 -4.19 8.52 2.69
C ALA A 98 -3.00 9.45 2.48
N ILE A 99 -3.19 10.50 1.66
CA ILE A 99 -2.15 11.46 1.31
C ILE A 99 -2.73 12.87 1.20
N SER A 100 -1.94 13.87 1.56
CA SER A 100 -2.23 15.27 1.27
C SER A 100 -0.96 16.05 1.01
N PHE A 101 -1.05 17.06 0.14
CA PHE A 101 0.02 18.01 -0.12
C PHE A 101 -0.50 19.44 -0.03
N ASP A 102 0.16 20.24 0.80
CA ASP A 102 -0.06 21.68 0.90
C ASP A 102 0.97 22.39 0.02
N GLU A 103 0.56 22.85 -1.16
CA GLU A 103 1.44 23.51 -2.12
C GLU A 103 2.08 24.79 -1.59
N HIS A 104 1.37 25.56 -0.74
CA HIS A 104 1.89 26.81 -0.19
C HIS A 104 2.99 26.58 0.85
N LYS A 105 2.83 25.53 1.64
CA LYS A 105 3.80 25.13 2.68
C LYS A 105 4.83 24.14 2.15
N LYS A 106 4.61 23.62 0.96
CA LYS A 106 5.37 22.49 0.41
C LYS A 106 5.46 21.35 1.42
N PHE A 107 4.31 20.94 1.95
CA PHE A 107 4.21 19.96 3.03
C PHE A 107 3.43 18.74 2.58
N LEU A 108 4.14 17.61 2.50
CA LEU A 108 3.59 16.30 2.15
C LEU A 108 3.28 15.51 3.42
N ARG A 109 2.06 14.98 3.52
CA ARG A 109 1.65 14.06 4.58
C ARG A 109 1.18 12.76 3.98
N VAL A 110 1.71 11.62 4.46
CA VAL A 110 1.31 10.28 4.05
C VAL A 110 0.98 9.45 5.28
N HIS A 111 -0.20 8.86 5.29
CA HIS A 111 -0.66 7.96 6.35
C HIS A 111 -0.84 6.55 5.80
N ASP A 112 -0.52 5.58 6.62
CA ASP A 112 -0.60 4.15 6.31
C ASP A 112 -1.33 3.41 7.44
N LEU A 113 -2.33 2.61 7.09
CA LEU A 113 -3.15 1.81 8.00
C LEU A 113 -2.64 0.37 7.99
N LYS A 114 -2.12 -0.12 9.09
CA LYS A 114 -1.64 -1.49 9.23
C LYS A 114 -2.58 -2.32 10.10
N THR A 115 -3.01 -3.44 9.54
CA THR A 115 -3.91 -4.40 10.20
C THR A 115 -3.17 -5.62 10.76
N GLY A 116 -1.90 -5.81 10.37
CA GLY A 116 -1.03 -6.86 10.89
C GLY A 116 -0.41 -6.49 12.24
N VAL A 117 0.06 -7.51 12.97
CA VAL A 117 0.63 -7.35 14.33
C VAL A 117 2.15 -7.12 14.32
N HIS A 118 2.83 -7.39 13.22
CA HIS A 118 4.28 -7.24 13.13
C HIS A 118 4.65 -5.77 12.97
N PRO A 119 5.70 -5.29 13.68
CA PRO A 119 6.16 -3.91 13.55
C PRO A 119 6.44 -3.53 12.09
N CYS A 120 5.94 -2.38 11.67
CA CYS A 120 6.15 -1.86 10.33
C CYS A 120 7.23 -0.79 10.34
N LYS A 121 7.93 -0.65 9.20
CA LYS A 121 8.91 0.39 8.94
C LYS A 121 8.31 1.45 8.04
N PHE A 122 8.94 2.63 8.03
CA PHE A 122 8.52 3.75 7.19
C PHE A 122 8.93 3.62 5.71
N ASP A 123 9.69 2.58 5.33
CA ASP A 123 10.19 2.40 3.95
C ASP A 123 9.10 2.56 2.89
N GLN A 124 7.90 2.02 3.14
CA GLN A 124 6.77 2.15 2.21
C GLN A 124 6.33 3.60 2.03
N LEU A 125 6.31 4.39 3.11
CA LEU A 125 5.91 5.80 3.07
C LEU A 125 6.97 6.67 2.40
N TYR A 126 8.27 6.34 2.58
CA TYR A 126 9.35 6.98 1.84
C TYR A 126 9.28 6.69 0.34
N ILE A 127 8.86 5.46 -0.05
CA ILE A 127 8.63 5.12 -1.46
C ILE A 127 7.47 5.96 -2.03
N TYR A 128 6.38 6.14 -1.28
CA TYR A 128 5.29 7.03 -1.73
C TYR A 128 5.76 8.48 -1.88
N ALA A 129 6.57 9.00 -0.97
CA ALA A 129 7.15 10.33 -1.10
C ALA A 129 8.08 10.44 -2.32
N ALA A 130 8.89 9.41 -2.59
CA ALA A 130 9.74 9.36 -3.78
C ALA A 130 8.92 9.34 -5.08
N LEU A 131 7.86 8.52 -5.14
CA LEU A 131 6.93 8.49 -6.28
C LEU A 131 6.24 9.84 -6.46
N PHE A 132 5.79 10.48 -5.37
CA PHE A 132 5.22 11.82 -5.41
C PHE A 132 6.21 12.84 -5.99
N CYS A 133 7.45 12.83 -5.53
CA CYS A 133 8.49 13.73 -6.03
C CYS A 133 8.76 13.52 -7.53
N LEU A 134 8.84 12.26 -7.97
CA LEU A 134 9.05 11.92 -9.39
C LEU A 134 7.87 12.32 -10.26
N GLU A 135 6.63 12.06 -9.82
CA GLU A 135 5.42 12.34 -10.59
C GLU A 135 5.15 13.84 -10.74
N TYR A 136 5.32 14.60 -9.65
CA TYR A 136 4.97 16.03 -9.61
C TYR A 136 6.18 16.98 -9.78
N GLY A 137 7.39 16.44 -9.93
CA GLY A 137 8.61 17.20 -10.22
C GLY A 137 9.13 18.02 -9.04
N TYR A 138 8.96 17.51 -7.81
CA TYR A 138 9.53 18.13 -6.62
C TYR A 138 10.90 17.51 -6.28
N ALA A 139 11.86 18.34 -5.87
CA ALA A 139 13.06 17.82 -5.24
C ALA A 139 12.74 17.49 -3.76
N PRO A 140 13.25 16.37 -3.19
CA PRO A 140 12.98 15.99 -1.80
C PRO A 140 13.33 17.08 -0.78
N GLY A 141 14.42 17.85 -1.03
CA GLY A 141 14.82 18.96 -0.17
C GLY A 141 13.94 20.22 -0.27
N ASP A 142 13.00 20.27 -1.23
CA ASP A 142 12.08 21.40 -1.41
C ASP A 142 10.77 21.20 -0.65
N ILE A 143 10.54 20.03 -0.09
CA ILE A 143 9.30 19.68 0.62
C ILE A 143 9.60 19.21 2.04
N ALA A 144 8.74 19.58 2.97
CA ALA A 144 8.72 18.97 4.30
C ALA A 144 7.76 17.79 4.30
N THR A 145 8.07 16.75 5.07
CA THR A 145 7.29 15.50 5.10
C THR A 145 6.82 15.18 6.51
N GLU A 146 5.68 14.52 6.62
CA GLU A 146 5.19 13.85 7.82
C GLU A 146 4.58 12.51 7.43
N PHE A 147 5.08 11.45 8.03
CA PHE A 147 4.61 10.10 7.81
C PHE A 147 3.98 9.56 9.08
N ARG A 148 2.85 8.85 8.94
CA ARG A 148 2.18 8.20 10.08
C ARG A 148 1.82 6.77 9.76
N ILE A 149 2.15 5.87 10.68
CA ILE A 149 1.70 4.47 10.67
C ILE A 149 0.72 4.29 11.82
N TYR A 150 -0.47 3.79 11.50
CA TYR A 150 -1.50 3.43 12.46
C TYR A 150 -1.54 1.92 12.59
N GLN A 151 -1.18 1.38 13.76
CA GLN A 151 -1.09 -0.05 14.00
C GLN A 151 -1.25 -0.36 15.49
N ASN A 152 -1.89 -1.48 15.84
CA ASN A 152 -2.00 -1.98 17.23
C ASN A 152 -2.50 -0.92 18.22
N ASP A 153 -3.49 -0.13 17.81
CA ASP A 153 -4.08 0.96 18.60
C ASP A 153 -3.08 2.07 19.01
N GLU A 154 -2.02 2.20 18.22
CA GLU A 154 -1.00 3.22 18.34
C GLU A 154 -0.79 3.96 17.02
N THR A 155 -0.22 5.17 17.10
CA THR A 155 0.23 5.96 15.95
C THR A 155 1.70 6.26 16.11
N VAL A 156 2.51 5.85 15.13
CA VAL A 156 3.93 6.21 15.06
C VAL A 156 4.09 7.31 14.01
N VAL A 157 4.80 8.37 14.37
CA VAL A 157 5.01 9.54 13.52
C VAL A 157 6.50 9.70 13.22
N ASP A 158 6.81 9.96 11.95
CA ASP A 158 8.12 10.43 11.52
C ASP A 158 7.93 11.76 10.77
N ASP A 159 8.42 12.83 11.37
CA ASP A 159 8.45 14.21 10.87
C ASP A 159 9.89 14.73 10.76
N SER A 160 10.85 13.84 10.73
CA SER A 160 12.27 14.15 10.58
C SER A 160 12.61 14.56 9.14
N ASP A 161 13.84 15.03 8.94
CA ASP A 161 14.36 15.28 7.59
C ASP A 161 14.68 13.97 6.88
N ASN A 162 13.84 13.60 5.93
CA ASN A 162 13.95 12.38 5.14
C ASN A 162 14.49 12.63 3.71
N THR A 163 15.08 13.81 3.45
CA THR A 163 15.55 14.23 2.13
C THR A 163 16.49 13.21 1.48
N GLU A 164 17.50 12.75 2.22
CA GLU A 164 18.51 11.84 1.65
C GLU A 164 17.93 10.46 1.32
N VAL A 165 17.09 9.90 2.21
CA VAL A 165 16.47 8.58 1.99
C VAL A 165 15.50 8.62 0.82
N ILE A 166 14.69 9.67 0.70
CA ILE A 166 13.74 9.85 -0.41
C ILE A 166 14.52 10.02 -1.73
N ALA A 167 15.56 10.85 -1.77
CA ALA A 167 16.40 11.03 -2.96
C ALA A 167 17.05 9.71 -3.41
N HIS A 168 17.58 8.94 -2.47
CA HIS A 168 18.16 7.63 -2.77
C HIS A 168 17.13 6.65 -3.36
N ILE A 169 15.90 6.67 -2.85
CA ILE A 169 14.80 5.83 -3.38
C ILE A 169 14.42 6.28 -4.79
N MET A 170 14.34 7.60 -5.05
CA MET A 170 14.09 8.13 -6.39
C MET A 170 15.13 7.64 -7.39
N ASP A 171 16.42 7.73 -7.06
CA ASP A 171 17.52 7.24 -7.92
C ASP A 171 17.37 5.75 -8.22
N LYS A 172 17.01 4.95 -7.21
CA LYS A 172 16.77 3.50 -7.40
C LYS A 172 15.56 3.21 -8.28
N ILE A 173 14.46 3.94 -8.12
CA ILE A 173 13.26 3.77 -8.95
C ILE A 173 13.62 4.03 -10.42
N VAL A 174 14.26 5.15 -10.71
CA VAL A 174 14.68 5.51 -12.08
C VAL A 174 15.62 4.46 -12.65
N HIS A 175 16.68 4.13 -11.90
CA HIS A 175 17.68 3.16 -12.35
C HIS A 175 17.09 1.78 -12.66
N PHE A 176 16.25 1.25 -11.77
CA PHE A 176 15.65 -0.08 -11.98
C PHE A 176 14.58 -0.08 -13.06
N ASP A 177 13.83 1.02 -13.23
CA ASP A 177 12.91 1.18 -14.34
C ASP A 177 13.62 1.13 -15.70
N ASP A 178 14.75 1.84 -15.82
CA ASP A 178 15.61 1.81 -17.01
C ASP A 178 16.14 0.39 -17.30
N MET A 179 16.61 -0.32 -16.26
CA MET A 179 17.07 -1.70 -16.40
C MET A 179 15.96 -2.64 -16.90
N ILE A 180 14.76 -2.54 -16.33
CA ILE A 180 13.59 -3.36 -16.76
C ILE A 180 13.27 -3.08 -18.24
N ASN A 181 13.23 -1.81 -18.61
CA ASN A 181 12.93 -1.40 -19.98
C ASN A 181 14.00 -1.88 -20.97
N ALA A 182 15.28 -1.85 -20.61
CA ALA A 182 16.39 -2.39 -21.40
C ALA A 182 16.23 -3.90 -21.60
N MET A 183 15.99 -4.66 -20.53
CA MET A 183 15.79 -6.12 -20.60
C MET A 183 14.59 -6.50 -21.49
N ARG A 184 13.47 -5.80 -21.38
CA ARG A 184 12.29 -6.02 -22.26
C ARG A 184 12.60 -5.73 -23.72
N SER A 185 13.41 -4.72 -24.00
CA SER A 185 13.81 -4.35 -25.37
C SER A 185 14.71 -5.42 -25.98
N GLU A 186 15.61 -6.01 -25.21
CA GLU A 186 16.45 -7.13 -25.64
C GLU A 186 15.60 -8.37 -25.96
N GLU A 187 14.69 -8.77 -25.06
CA GLU A 187 13.78 -9.92 -25.28
C GLU A 187 12.91 -9.72 -26.55
N ALA A 188 12.36 -8.53 -26.77
CA ALA A 188 11.59 -8.22 -27.98
C ALA A 188 12.43 -8.27 -29.26
N GLY A 189 13.74 -8.06 -29.18
CA GLY A 189 14.68 -8.23 -30.27
C GLY A 189 14.94 -9.68 -30.67
N TRP A 190 14.83 -10.62 -29.73
CA TRP A 190 15.05 -12.06 -29.97
C TRP A 190 13.84 -12.78 -30.59
N MET A 191 12.66 -12.16 -30.53
CA MET A 191 11.41 -12.73 -31.09
C MET A 191 11.12 -12.26 -32.53
N ARG A 192 12.05 -11.56 -33.17
CA ARG A 192 11.97 -11.16 -34.58
C ARG A 192 12.97 -11.91 -35.44
#